data_ac14b9462ddd46867dfe5006ca8736b0
#
_entry.id   ac14b9462ddd46867dfe5006ca8736b0
#
_cell.length_a   1.000
_cell.length_b   1.000
_cell.length_c   1.000
_cell.angle_alpha   90.00
_cell.angle_beta   90.00
_cell.angle_gamma   90.00
#
_symmetry.space_group_name_H-M   'P 1'
#
loop_
_entity.id
_entity.type
_entity.pdbx_description
1 polymer ?
#
loop_
_entity_poly.entity_id
_entity_poly.type
_entity_poly.pdbx_seq_one_letter_code
_entity_poly.pdbx_strand_id
1 'polypeptide(L)'
;LIDLYWGGSQGSNSIIDANNKEQYLDSSLIEEAIFSSQMEGAATTRRVAKEMLQKKMTPRDKSQQMIHNNYQTIQYIVDHKDASLSTHLLLQIHRLMTNNTMANPEDAGRFRSNDDVVVENGITHETVHTPPSYKEIPQFIDDLCAFFNDKNPQQFIHPVIRGIVIHFMISFVHPFVDGNGRTARAMFFWYMLKEGYWLTEYLSISRVIARSKKAYEKAFLYTEIDGMDIGYFVAYHLKV
;
A
#
# COMPACT_ATOMS: atom_id res chain seq x y z
N LEU A 1 22.20 -8.55 -5.11
CA LEU A 1 21.33 -8.56 -6.29
C LEU A 1 20.06 -7.76 -6.06
N ILE A 2 19.30 -8.02 -4.97
CA ILE A 2 18.03 -7.31 -4.67
C ILE A 2 18.28 -5.79 -4.62
N ASP A 3 19.25 -5.32 -3.84
CA ASP A 3 19.56 -3.89 -3.70
C ASP A 3 19.93 -3.22 -5.02
N LEU A 4 20.58 -3.95 -5.92
CA LEU A 4 20.97 -3.44 -7.24
C LEU A 4 19.73 -3.13 -8.11
N TYR A 5 18.72 -3.99 -8.05
CA TYR A 5 17.49 -3.83 -8.84
C TYR A 5 16.48 -2.86 -8.21
N TRP A 6 16.49 -2.71 -6.89
CA TRP A 6 15.52 -1.89 -6.17
C TRP A 6 16.05 -0.49 -5.78
N GLY A 7 17.30 -0.15 -6.20
CA GLY A 7 17.87 1.16 -5.94
C GLY A 7 18.17 1.42 -4.46
N GLY A 8 18.73 0.42 -3.77
CA GLY A 8 19.16 0.57 -2.39
C GLY A 8 20.26 1.64 -2.23
N SER A 9 20.71 1.86 -1.01
CA SER A 9 21.57 2.97 -0.59
C SER A 9 22.90 3.12 -1.37
N GLN A 10 23.29 2.10 -2.14
CA GLN A 10 24.48 2.10 -3.00
C GLN A 10 24.19 2.43 -4.47
N GLY A 11 22.90 2.61 -4.84
CA GLY A 11 22.49 3.00 -6.21
C GLY A 11 22.78 4.48 -6.45
N SER A 12 23.56 4.80 -7.48
CA SER A 12 23.80 6.22 -7.80
C SER A 12 22.52 6.88 -8.32
N ASN A 13 22.17 8.03 -7.74
CA ASN A 13 21.11 8.94 -8.23
C ASN A 13 21.34 9.48 -9.66
N SER A 14 22.40 9.03 -10.36
CA SER A 14 22.83 9.57 -11.65
C SER A 14 22.06 9.04 -12.87
N ILE A 15 21.13 8.11 -12.67
CA ILE A 15 20.36 7.48 -13.78
C ILE A 15 19.26 8.42 -14.32
N ILE A 16 18.78 9.35 -13.48
CA ILE A 16 17.70 10.28 -13.86
C ILE A 16 18.29 11.68 -13.99
N ASP A 17 18.09 12.31 -15.15
CA ASP A 17 18.50 13.70 -15.38
C ASP A 17 17.81 14.63 -14.35
N ALA A 18 18.62 15.42 -13.64
CA ALA A 18 18.16 16.32 -12.58
C ALA A 18 17.02 17.27 -13.04
N ASN A 19 17.03 17.67 -14.31
CA ASN A 19 16.03 18.58 -14.88
C ASN A 19 14.66 17.94 -15.07
N ASN A 20 14.59 16.62 -15.17
CA ASN A 20 13.35 15.86 -15.39
C ASN A 20 12.89 15.09 -14.13
N LYS A 21 13.69 15.14 -13.06
CA LYS A 21 13.48 14.33 -11.86
C LYS A 21 12.11 14.56 -11.23
N GLU A 22 11.71 15.80 -11.04
CA GLU A 22 10.42 16.18 -10.44
C GLU A 22 9.23 15.71 -11.30
N GLN A 23 9.33 15.85 -12.62
CA GLN A 23 8.27 15.43 -13.54
C GLN A 23 8.11 13.90 -13.56
N TYR A 24 9.22 13.14 -13.49
CA TYR A 24 9.17 11.68 -13.40
C TYR A 24 8.57 11.23 -12.08
N LEU A 25 8.95 11.85 -10.97
CA LEU A 25 8.43 11.59 -9.64
C LEU A 25 6.90 11.78 -9.63
N ASP A 26 6.42 12.97 -9.99
CA ASP A 26 4.99 13.27 -10.03
C ASP A 26 4.21 12.27 -10.91
N SER A 27 4.75 11.95 -12.09
CA SER A 27 4.13 10.98 -12.99
C SER A 27 4.03 9.58 -12.36
N SER A 28 5.03 9.14 -11.60
CA SER A 28 5.02 7.84 -10.95
C SER A 28 4.03 7.78 -9.79
N LEU A 29 3.99 8.82 -8.94
CA LEU A 29 3.04 8.90 -7.83
C LEU A 29 1.59 8.94 -8.36
N ILE A 30 1.35 9.62 -9.48
CA ILE A 30 0.05 9.60 -10.17
C ILE A 30 -0.31 8.18 -10.62
N GLU A 31 0.61 7.44 -11.26
CA GLU A 31 0.36 6.06 -11.69
C GLU A 31 0.06 5.15 -10.50
N GLU A 32 0.83 5.27 -9.40
CA GLU A 32 0.61 4.50 -8.18
C GLU A 32 -0.78 4.76 -7.60
N ALA A 33 -1.18 6.02 -7.48
CA ALA A 33 -2.49 6.40 -6.98
C ALA A 33 -3.64 5.86 -7.84
N ILE A 34 -3.49 5.93 -9.17
CA ILE A 34 -4.49 5.43 -10.13
C ILE A 34 -4.64 3.92 -10.00
N PHE A 35 -3.55 3.16 -10.18
CA PHE A 35 -3.64 1.71 -10.22
C PHE A 35 -4.00 1.10 -8.87
N SER A 36 -3.46 1.62 -7.77
CA SER A 36 -3.83 1.19 -6.43
C SER A 36 -5.33 1.39 -6.14
N SER A 37 -5.91 2.50 -6.61
CA SER A 37 -7.36 2.75 -6.44
C SER A 37 -8.21 1.93 -7.40
N GLN A 38 -7.76 1.69 -8.63
CA GLN A 38 -8.47 0.84 -9.59
C GLN A 38 -8.54 -0.63 -9.13
N MET A 39 -7.51 -1.12 -8.46
CA MET A 39 -7.52 -2.46 -7.85
C MET A 39 -8.65 -2.61 -6.81
N GLU A 40 -9.03 -1.52 -6.16
CA GLU A 40 -10.11 -1.44 -5.17
C GLU A 40 -11.44 -0.94 -5.76
N GLY A 41 -11.60 -1.04 -7.08
CA GLY A 41 -12.86 -0.77 -7.77
C GLY A 41 -13.09 0.66 -8.23
N ALA A 42 -12.10 1.56 -8.18
CA ALA A 42 -12.25 2.87 -8.82
C ALA A 42 -12.39 2.71 -10.34
N ALA A 43 -13.52 3.16 -10.89
CA ALA A 43 -13.87 2.95 -12.31
C ALA A 43 -13.33 4.04 -13.26
N THR A 44 -12.70 5.10 -12.73
CA THR A 44 -12.14 6.19 -13.54
C THR A 44 -11.03 5.69 -14.45
N THR A 45 -11.08 6.02 -15.74
CA THR A 45 -10.03 5.63 -16.67
C THR A 45 -8.72 6.33 -16.34
N ARG A 46 -7.58 5.67 -16.64
CA ARG A 46 -6.23 6.22 -16.41
C ARG A 46 -6.07 7.62 -17.01
N ARG A 47 -6.57 7.84 -18.23
CA ARG A 47 -6.48 9.15 -18.92
C ARG A 47 -7.19 10.25 -18.13
N VAL A 48 -8.43 10.01 -17.73
CA VAL A 48 -9.24 10.99 -16.98
C VAL A 48 -8.63 11.26 -15.60
N ALA A 49 -8.20 10.22 -14.90
CA ALA A 49 -7.57 10.34 -13.60
C ALA A 49 -6.26 11.14 -13.66
N LYS A 50 -5.40 10.84 -14.65
CA LYS A 50 -4.15 11.57 -14.86
C LYS A 50 -4.39 13.05 -15.14
N GLU A 51 -5.33 13.37 -16.03
CA GLU A 51 -5.72 14.76 -16.33
C GLU A 51 -6.25 15.47 -15.10
N MET A 52 -7.11 14.82 -14.31
CA MET A 52 -7.66 15.36 -13.06
C MET A 52 -6.55 15.76 -12.08
N LEU A 53 -5.60 14.85 -11.83
CA LEU A 53 -4.53 15.08 -10.88
C LEU A 53 -3.55 16.17 -11.37
N GLN A 54 -3.12 16.10 -12.63
CA GLN A 54 -2.19 17.06 -13.22
C GLN A 54 -2.76 18.49 -13.28
N LYS A 55 -4.06 18.62 -13.58
CA LYS A 55 -4.75 19.92 -13.61
C LYS A 55 -5.32 20.34 -12.27
N LYS A 56 -5.09 19.56 -11.21
CA LYS A 56 -5.61 19.81 -9.84
C LYS A 56 -7.12 20.03 -9.83
N MET A 57 -7.86 19.25 -10.62
CA MET A 57 -9.31 19.37 -10.72
C MET A 57 -9.99 18.72 -9.52
N THR A 58 -11.12 19.27 -9.09
CA THR A 58 -11.95 18.69 -8.04
C THR A 58 -12.53 17.35 -8.51
N PRO A 59 -12.44 16.27 -7.70
CA PRO A 59 -13.09 15.00 -7.99
C PRO A 59 -14.61 15.16 -8.16
N ARG A 60 -15.19 14.47 -9.16
CA ARG A 60 -16.62 14.58 -9.52
C ARG A 60 -17.45 13.40 -9.00
N ASP A 61 -16.80 12.31 -8.63
CA ASP A 61 -17.43 11.08 -8.16
C ASP A 61 -16.53 10.34 -7.15
N LYS A 62 -17.05 9.28 -6.54
CA LYS A 62 -16.33 8.46 -5.56
C LYS A 62 -15.04 7.87 -6.12
N SER A 63 -15.03 7.40 -7.37
CA SER A 63 -13.84 6.81 -8.00
C SER A 63 -12.71 7.83 -8.17
N GLN A 64 -13.04 9.04 -8.62
CA GLN A 64 -12.09 10.14 -8.71
C GLN A 64 -11.61 10.58 -7.33
N GLN A 65 -12.51 10.61 -6.33
CA GLN A 65 -12.13 10.93 -4.96
C GLN A 65 -11.16 9.90 -4.37
N MET A 66 -11.39 8.61 -4.61
CA MET A 66 -10.46 7.54 -4.17
C MET A 66 -9.05 7.75 -4.74
N ILE A 67 -8.95 8.07 -6.03
CA ILE A 67 -7.66 8.30 -6.70
C ILE A 67 -6.99 9.57 -6.16
N HIS A 68 -7.75 10.64 -6.01
CA HIS A 68 -7.25 11.90 -5.46
C HIS A 68 -6.71 11.73 -4.03
N ASN A 69 -7.47 11.04 -3.17
CA ASN A 69 -7.06 10.76 -1.80
C ASN A 69 -5.77 9.92 -1.75
N ASN A 70 -5.69 8.90 -2.60
CA ASN A 70 -4.51 8.05 -2.66
C ASN A 70 -3.27 8.85 -3.07
N TYR A 71 -3.39 9.71 -4.09
CA TYR A 71 -2.32 10.60 -4.52
C TYR A 71 -1.88 11.54 -3.38
N GLN A 72 -2.82 12.19 -2.70
CA GLN A 72 -2.50 13.04 -1.54
C GLN A 72 -1.84 12.27 -0.39
N THR A 73 -2.30 11.04 -0.15
CA THR A 73 -1.72 10.17 0.88
C THR A 73 -0.28 9.80 0.54
N ILE A 74 0.01 9.47 -0.72
CA ILE A 74 1.37 9.14 -1.16
C ILE A 74 2.27 10.38 -1.06
N GLN A 75 1.82 11.56 -1.44
CA GLN A 75 2.57 12.80 -1.26
C GLN A 75 2.86 13.05 0.22
N TYR A 76 1.86 12.90 1.09
CA TYR A 76 2.04 13.01 2.54
C TYR A 76 3.12 12.05 3.06
N ILE A 77 3.13 10.81 2.58
CA ILE A 77 4.13 9.80 2.94
C ILE A 77 5.54 10.23 2.49
N VAL A 78 5.68 10.75 1.27
CA VAL A 78 6.97 11.24 0.75
C VAL A 78 7.52 12.36 1.64
N ASP A 79 6.66 13.31 2.04
CA ASP A 79 7.04 14.43 2.90
C ASP A 79 7.39 14.00 4.33
N HIS A 80 6.88 12.84 4.77
CA HIS A 80 7.05 12.33 6.15
C HIS A 80 7.79 10.98 6.18
N LYS A 81 8.55 10.64 5.14
CA LYS A 81 9.15 9.31 4.97
C LYS A 81 10.02 8.86 6.15
N ASP A 82 10.70 9.78 6.81
CA ASP A 82 11.62 9.50 7.93
C ASP A 82 10.90 9.34 9.28
N ALA A 83 9.59 9.59 9.34
CA ALA A 83 8.82 9.45 10.57
C ALA A 83 8.79 7.98 11.07
N SER A 84 8.63 7.80 12.38
CA SER A 84 8.35 6.49 12.96
C SER A 84 6.87 6.16 12.84
N LEU A 85 6.56 4.91 12.50
CA LEU A 85 5.18 4.44 12.47
C LEU A 85 4.61 4.40 13.89
N SER A 86 3.41 4.91 14.05
CA SER A 86 2.59 4.82 15.25
C SER A 86 1.15 4.52 14.87
N THR A 87 0.37 4.01 15.81
CA THR A 87 -1.07 3.80 15.64
C THR A 87 -1.76 5.09 15.17
N HIS A 88 -1.43 6.23 15.77
CA HIS A 88 -1.97 7.54 15.37
C HIS A 88 -1.67 7.87 13.90
N LEU A 89 -0.42 7.67 13.47
CA LEU A 89 0.00 7.98 12.10
C LEU A 89 -0.63 7.02 11.07
N LEU A 90 -0.77 5.74 11.41
CA LEU A 90 -1.50 4.77 10.58
C LEU A 90 -2.96 5.18 10.39
N LEU A 91 -3.64 5.58 11.46
CA LEU A 91 -5.03 6.05 11.41
C LEU A 91 -5.16 7.35 10.61
N GLN A 92 -4.17 8.25 10.70
CA GLN A 92 -4.12 9.47 9.90
C GLN A 92 -3.95 9.16 8.41
N ILE A 93 -3.05 8.25 8.05
CA ILE A 93 -2.85 7.78 6.66
C ILE A 93 -4.15 7.18 6.13
N HIS A 94 -4.80 6.31 6.90
CA HIS A 94 -6.08 5.73 6.51
C HIS A 94 -7.17 6.79 6.35
N ARG A 95 -7.23 7.79 7.24
CA ARG A 95 -8.19 8.90 7.13
C ARG A 95 -7.99 9.70 5.84
N LEU A 96 -6.75 10.03 5.48
CA LEU A 96 -6.44 10.70 4.21
C LEU A 96 -6.88 9.84 3.03
N MET A 97 -6.55 8.54 3.06
CA MET A 97 -6.87 7.57 2.01
C MET A 97 -8.37 7.41 1.76
N THR A 98 -9.19 7.53 2.81
CA THR A 98 -10.63 7.22 2.76
C THR A 98 -11.54 8.42 2.90
N ASN A 99 -10.99 9.64 2.95
CA ASN A 99 -11.77 10.88 3.09
C ASN A 99 -12.87 10.97 2.03
N ASN A 100 -14.12 11.20 2.45
CA ASN A 100 -15.31 11.31 1.58
C ASN A 100 -15.57 10.09 0.66
N THR A 101 -15.02 8.92 0.98
CA THR A 101 -15.24 7.69 0.19
C THR A 101 -15.88 6.55 1.00
N MET A 102 -15.91 6.66 2.33
CA MET A 102 -16.54 5.68 3.22
C MET A 102 -18.07 5.76 3.14
N ALA A 103 -18.75 4.63 3.30
CA ALA A 103 -20.20 4.58 3.42
C ALA A 103 -20.67 5.30 4.69
N ASN A 104 -19.97 5.05 5.81
CA ASN A 104 -20.11 5.82 7.04
C ASN A 104 -18.84 6.68 7.22
N PRO A 105 -18.93 8.02 7.19
CA PRO A 105 -17.77 8.91 7.35
C PRO A 105 -17.01 8.73 8.66
N GLU A 106 -17.66 8.25 9.72
CA GLU A 106 -17.06 7.99 11.03
C GLU A 106 -16.01 6.87 11.00
N ASP A 107 -16.03 5.99 9.99
CA ASP A 107 -15.08 4.88 9.85
C ASP A 107 -13.74 5.34 9.26
N ALA A 108 -13.65 6.55 8.72
CA ALA A 108 -12.41 7.10 8.19
C ALA A 108 -11.40 7.36 9.31
N GLY A 109 -10.26 6.64 9.27
CA GLY A 109 -9.23 6.74 10.30
C GLY A 109 -9.61 6.04 11.61
N ARG A 110 -10.41 4.99 11.57
CA ARG A 110 -10.79 4.15 12.71
C ARG A 110 -10.67 2.68 12.37
N PHE A 111 -10.23 1.87 13.32
CA PHE A 111 -10.28 0.41 13.18
C PHE A 111 -11.72 -0.09 13.23
N ARG A 112 -12.00 -1.20 12.55
CA ARG A 112 -13.28 -1.91 12.67
C ARG A 112 -13.50 -2.34 14.11
N SER A 113 -14.76 -2.38 14.52
CA SER A 113 -15.19 -2.70 15.89
C SER A 113 -16.00 -4.00 15.97
N ASN A 114 -16.05 -4.76 14.88
CA ASN A 114 -16.72 -6.05 14.78
C ASN A 114 -15.99 -6.96 13.76
N ASP A 115 -16.48 -8.18 13.60
CA ASP A 115 -15.93 -9.19 12.70
C ASP A 115 -16.78 -9.38 11.43
N ASP A 116 -17.61 -8.38 11.06
CA ASP A 116 -18.49 -8.43 9.88
C ASP A 116 -17.71 -8.25 8.56
N VAL A 117 -16.47 -7.77 8.64
CA VAL A 117 -15.61 -7.52 7.46
C VAL A 117 -14.98 -8.84 7.02
N VAL A 118 -15.23 -9.22 5.77
CA VAL A 118 -14.60 -10.35 5.08
C VAL A 118 -14.04 -9.89 3.74
N VAL A 119 -13.10 -10.63 3.18
CA VAL A 119 -12.62 -10.39 1.82
C VAL A 119 -13.33 -11.39 0.89
N GLU A 120 -14.01 -10.87 -0.11
CA GLU A 120 -14.74 -11.65 -1.09
C GLU A 120 -14.07 -11.62 -2.46
N ASN A 121 -14.26 -12.71 -3.20
CA ASN A 121 -13.95 -12.72 -4.63
C ASN A 121 -14.92 -11.78 -5.36
N GLY A 122 -14.37 -10.79 -6.08
CA GLY A 122 -15.18 -9.77 -6.76
C GLY A 122 -16.10 -10.28 -7.89
N ILE A 123 -16.02 -11.57 -8.25
CA ILE A 123 -16.84 -12.19 -9.32
C ILE A 123 -17.80 -13.23 -8.73
N THR A 124 -17.29 -14.13 -7.87
CA THR A 124 -18.08 -15.25 -7.32
C THR A 124 -18.77 -14.90 -6.02
N HIS A 125 -18.39 -13.79 -5.36
CA HIS A 125 -18.83 -13.39 -4.02
C HIS A 125 -18.55 -14.43 -2.93
N GLU A 126 -17.66 -15.37 -3.20
CA GLU A 126 -17.20 -16.31 -2.18
C GLU A 126 -16.20 -15.62 -1.25
N THR A 127 -16.32 -15.88 0.05
CA THR A 127 -15.34 -15.42 1.03
C THR A 127 -14.00 -16.11 0.77
N VAL A 128 -12.98 -15.33 0.49
CA VAL A 128 -11.61 -15.81 0.21
C VAL A 128 -10.67 -15.60 1.39
N HIS A 129 -11.00 -14.70 2.32
CA HIS A 129 -10.27 -14.49 3.54
C HIS A 129 -11.20 -13.98 4.65
N THR A 130 -11.07 -14.56 5.83
CA THR A 130 -11.71 -14.08 7.06
C THR A 130 -10.62 -13.49 7.96
N PRO A 131 -10.61 -12.17 8.17
CA PRO A 131 -9.60 -11.54 9.02
C PRO A 131 -9.64 -12.05 10.47
N PRO A 132 -8.54 -11.96 11.23
CA PRO A 132 -8.54 -12.18 12.67
C PRO A 132 -9.57 -11.34 13.40
N SER A 133 -9.94 -11.73 14.63
CA SER A 133 -10.94 -10.97 15.39
C SER A 133 -10.53 -9.50 15.58
N TYR A 134 -11.51 -8.59 15.49
CA TYR A 134 -11.26 -7.17 15.73
C TYR A 134 -10.62 -6.89 17.10
N LYS A 135 -10.83 -7.78 18.08
CA LYS A 135 -10.23 -7.68 19.42
C LYS A 135 -8.71 -7.85 19.41
N GLU A 136 -8.18 -8.50 18.39
CA GLU A 136 -6.74 -8.74 18.21
C GLU A 136 -6.03 -7.58 17.49
N ILE A 137 -6.81 -6.68 16.83
CA ILE A 137 -6.26 -5.55 16.08
C ILE A 137 -5.26 -4.71 16.90
N PRO A 138 -5.53 -4.31 18.17
CA PRO A 138 -4.58 -3.50 18.92
C PRO A 138 -3.20 -4.15 19.03
N GLN A 139 -3.15 -5.44 19.37
CA GLN A 139 -1.88 -6.17 19.47
C GLN A 139 -1.17 -6.28 18.13
N PHE A 140 -1.88 -6.60 17.05
CA PHE A 140 -1.31 -6.64 15.69
C PHE A 140 -0.73 -5.31 15.26
N ILE A 141 -1.38 -4.20 15.61
CA ILE A 141 -0.88 -2.86 15.24
C ILE A 141 0.34 -2.48 16.08
N ASP A 142 0.38 -2.85 17.35
CA ASP A 142 1.57 -2.65 18.18
C ASP A 142 2.76 -3.45 17.64
N ASP A 143 2.55 -4.72 17.27
CA ASP A 143 3.56 -5.57 16.64
C ASP A 143 4.01 -5.02 15.28
N LEU A 144 3.08 -4.54 14.46
CA LEU A 144 3.38 -3.88 13.18
C LEU A 144 4.24 -2.63 13.38
N CYS A 145 3.90 -1.78 14.35
CA CYS A 145 4.66 -0.57 14.66
C CYS A 145 6.07 -0.93 15.16
N ALA A 146 6.19 -1.92 16.03
CA ALA A 146 7.46 -2.42 16.49
C ALA A 146 8.31 -2.96 15.34
N PHE A 147 7.73 -3.81 14.49
CA PHE A 147 8.39 -4.40 13.32
C PHE A 147 8.83 -3.35 12.30
N PHE A 148 7.98 -2.37 12.01
CA PHE A 148 8.27 -1.27 11.08
C PHE A 148 9.44 -0.39 11.56
N ASN A 149 9.51 -0.12 12.86
CA ASN A 149 10.48 0.82 13.45
C ASN A 149 11.77 0.16 13.92
N ASP A 150 11.86 -1.16 13.93
CA ASP A 150 13.01 -1.90 14.45
C ASP A 150 14.27 -1.67 13.58
N LYS A 151 15.22 -0.93 14.14
CA LYS A 151 16.51 -0.61 13.50
C LYS A 151 17.58 -1.66 13.77
N ASN A 152 17.40 -2.50 14.78
CA ASN A 152 18.40 -3.47 15.23
C ASN A 152 17.75 -4.85 15.48
N PRO A 153 17.21 -5.49 14.45
CA PRO A 153 16.55 -6.78 14.62
C PRO A 153 17.55 -7.85 15.12
N GLN A 154 17.07 -8.73 16.00
CA GLN A 154 17.88 -9.87 16.48
C GLN A 154 18.32 -10.79 15.33
N GLN A 155 17.48 -10.89 14.30
CA GLN A 155 17.78 -11.60 13.06
C GLN A 155 17.67 -10.63 11.89
N PHE A 156 18.68 -10.65 11.02
CA PHE A 156 18.64 -9.82 9.81
C PHE A 156 17.52 -10.26 8.88
N ILE A 157 16.63 -9.33 8.56
CA ILE A 157 15.63 -9.45 7.50
C ILE A 157 15.92 -8.36 6.48
N HIS A 158 16.13 -8.74 5.22
CA HIS A 158 16.39 -7.78 4.15
C HIS A 158 15.25 -6.75 4.07
N PRO A 159 15.52 -5.43 3.95
CA PRO A 159 14.47 -4.39 3.98
C PRO A 159 13.34 -4.61 2.98
N VAL A 160 13.64 -5.04 1.74
CA VAL A 160 12.61 -5.36 0.74
C VAL A 160 11.67 -6.46 1.24
N ILE A 161 12.21 -7.53 1.85
CA ILE A 161 11.39 -8.61 2.42
C ILE A 161 10.56 -8.07 3.59
N ARG A 162 11.15 -7.25 4.46
CA ARG A 162 10.42 -6.62 5.57
C ARG A 162 9.28 -5.75 5.07
N GLY A 163 9.48 -4.94 4.04
CA GLY A 163 8.42 -4.15 3.40
C GLY A 163 7.29 -5.03 2.84
N ILE A 164 7.63 -6.17 2.20
CA ILE A 164 6.65 -7.14 1.70
C ILE A 164 5.84 -7.76 2.86
N VAL A 165 6.51 -8.08 3.98
CA VAL A 165 5.83 -8.60 5.19
C VAL A 165 4.88 -7.53 5.77
N ILE A 166 5.28 -6.26 5.85
CA ILE A 166 4.42 -5.16 6.30
C ILE A 166 3.16 -5.06 5.42
N HIS A 167 3.33 -5.15 4.10
CA HIS A 167 2.20 -5.19 3.17
C HIS A 167 1.25 -6.36 3.48
N PHE A 168 1.81 -7.56 3.66
CA PHE A 168 1.03 -8.75 4.00
C PHE A 168 0.30 -8.60 5.33
N MET A 169 0.98 -8.14 6.39
CA MET A 169 0.39 -7.98 7.72
C MET A 169 -0.89 -7.13 7.70
N ILE A 170 -0.86 -5.97 7.05
CA ILE A 170 -2.04 -5.09 6.98
C ILE A 170 -3.14 -5.73 6.14
N SER A 171 -2.80 -6.37 5.04
CA SER A 171 -3.77 -7.04 4.18
C SER A 171 -4.44 -8.22 4.87
N PHE A 172 -3.70 -9.00 5.65
CA PHE A 172 -4.18 -10.15 6.41
C PHE A 172 -5.05 -9.73 7.60
N VAL A 173 -4.56 -8.80 8.42
CA VAL A 173 -5.30 -8.32 9.61
C VAL A 173 -6.57 -7.57 9.22
N HIS A 174 -6.57 -6.91 8.08
CA HIS A 174 -7.71 -6.15 7.55
C HIS A 174 -8.33 -5.23 8.61
N PRO A 175 -7.54 -4.30 9.20
CA PRO A 175 -7.94 -3.60 10.42
C PRO A 175 -9.05 -2.57 10.22
N PHE A 176 -9.42 -2.26 8.99
CA PHE A 176 -10.38 -1.22 8.65
C PHE A 176 -11.64 -1.80 7.98
N VAL A 177 -12.73 -1.03 7.97
CA VAL A 177 -13.97 -1.40 7.28
C VAL A 177 -13.79 -1.37 5.74
N ASP A 178 -13.02 -0.41 5.23
CA ASP A 178 -12.64 -0.27 3.80
C ASP A 178 -11.25 0.37 3.72
N GLY A 179 -10.60 0.32 2.56
CA GLY A 179 -9.30 0.95 2.30
C GLY A 179 -8.09 0.14 2.73
N ASN A 180 -8.25 -1.09 3.19
CA ASN A 180 -7.15 -1.96 3.65
C ASN A 180 -6.10 -2.20 2.58
N GLY A 181 -6.49 -2.56 1.36
CA GLY A 181 -5.55 -2.82 0.27
C GLY A 181 -4.75 -1.58 -0.13
N ARG A 182 -5.40 -0.42 -0.25
CA ARG A 182 -4.72 0.86 -0.53
C ARG A 182 -3.74 1.23 0.59
N THR A 183 -4.16 1.07 1.85
CA THR A 183 -3.30 1.33 3.02
C THR A 183 -2.11 0.38 3.05
N ALA A 184 -2.31 -0.92 2.81
CA ALA A 184 -1.23 -1.90 2.80
C ALA A 184 -0.15 -1.57 1.75
N ARG A 185 -0.55 -1.21 0.52
CA ARG A 185 0.38 -0.79 -0.54
C ARG A 185 1.07 0.53 -0.21
N ALA A 186 0.37 1.48 0.39
CA ALA A 186 0.95 2.75 0.84
C ALA A 186 1.97 2.54 1.97
N MET A 187 1.73 1.60 2.89
CA MET A 187 2.68 1.26 3.96
C MET A 187 3.93 0.55 3.43
N PHE A 188 3.79 -0.33 2.44
CA PHE A 188 4.92 -0.91 1.71
C PHE A 188 5.76 0.19 1.05
N PHE A 189 5.11 1.08 0.30
CA PHE A 189 5.76 2.22 -0.35
C PHE A 189 6.53 3.07 0.67
N TRP A 190 5.89 3.43 1.79
CA TRP A 190 6.54 4.21 2.84
C TRP A 190 7.76 3.52 3.42
N TYR A 191 7.63 2.23 3.77
CA TYR A 191 8.74 1.48 4.35
C TYR A 191 9.93 1.43 3.39
N MET A 192 9.70 1.20 2.10
CA MET A 192 10.76 1.19 1.10
C MET A 192 11.48 2.55 0.99
N LEU A 193 10.74 3.66 1.02
CA LEU A 193 11.34 5.00 1.02
C LEU A 193 12.17 5.26 2.27
N LYS A 194 11.65 4.89 3.44
CA LYS A 194 12.33 5.04 4.73
C LYS A 194 13.66 4.29 4.77
N GLU A 195 13.72 3.12 4.15
CA GLU A 195 14.93 2.30 4.06
C GLU A 195 15.87 2.74 2.91
N GLY A 196 15.58 3.85 2.23
CA GLY A 196 16.43 4.44 1.21
C GLY A 196 16.32 3.83 -0.18
N TYR A 197 15.26 3.07 -0.46
CA TYR A 197 14.98 2.51 -1.79
C TYR A 197 14.33 3.56 -2.69
N TRP A 198 15.12 4.56 -3.08
CA TRP A 198 14.67 5.74 -3.80
C TRP A 198 13.97 5.46 -5.15
N LEU A 199 14.28 4.34 -5.82
CA LEU A 199 13.59 3.94 -7.06
C LEU A 199 12.09 3.72 -6.85
N THR A 200 11.66 3.40 -5.64
CA THR A 200 10.24 3.26 -5.30
C THR A 200 9.45 4.55 -5.56
N GLU A 201 10.07 5.71 -5.46
CA GLU A 201 9.45 6.99 -5.82
C GLU A 201 9.15 7.10 -7.33
N TYR A 202 9.88 6.37 -8.17
CA TYR A 202 9.82 6.47 -9.63
C TYR A 202 9.15 5.29 -10.32
N LEU A 203 8.75 4.28 -9.56
CA LEU A 203 8.14 3.05 -10.06
C LEU A 203 6.80 2.80 -9.38
N SER A 204 5.74 2.62 -10.18
CA SER A 204 4.43 2.22 -9.64
C SER A 204 4.36 0.71 -9.50
N ILE A 205 4.44 0.23 -8.26
CA ILE A 205 4.27 -1.19 -7.92
C ILE A 205 2.84 -1.63 -8.17
N SER A 206 1.86 -0.81 -7.79
CA SER A 206 0.45 -1.11 -8.02
C SER A 206 0.10 -1.31 -9.50
N ARG A 207 0.80 -0.61 -10.41
CA ARG A 207 0.64 -0.83 -11.85
C ARG A 207 1.06 -2.23 -12.28
N VAL A 208 2.14 -2.78 -11.70
CA VAL A 208 2.61 -4.13 -12.02
C VAL A 208 1.70 -5.17 -11.37
N ILE A 209 1.31 -4.97 -10.11
CA ILE A 209 0.35 -5.84 -9.41
C ILE A 209 -0.99 -5.90 -10.16
N ALA A 210 -1.51 -4.77 -10.63
CA ALA A 210 -2.77 -4.71 -11.37
C ALA A 210 -2.74 -5.56 -12.66
N ARG A 211 -1.58 -5.67 -13.33
CA ARG A 211 -1.40 -6.53 -14.51
C ARG A 211 -1.34 -8.00 -14.17
N SER A 212 -0.98 -8.36 -12.96
CA SER A 212 -0.85 -9.73 -12.46
C SER A 212 -1.80 -10.01 -11.28
N LYS A 213 -2.97 -9.34 -11.23
CA LYS A 213 -3.92 -9.38 -10.11
C LYS A 213 -4.24 -10.81 -9.65
N LYS A 214 -4.51 -11.73 -10.57
CA LYS A 214 -4.77 -13.14 -10.24
C LYS A 214 -3.59 -13.84 -9.56
N ALA A 215 -2.35 -13.51 -9.93
CA ALA A 215 -1.17 -14.07 -9.27
C ALA A 215 -0.95 -13.46 -7.89
N TYR A 216 -1.26 -12.18 -7.73
CA TYR A 216 -1.26 -11.49 -6.44
C TYR A 216 -2.27 -12.10 -5.47
N GLU A 217 -3.52 -12.30 -5.89
CA GLU A 217 -4.57 -12.94 -5.09
C GLU A 217 -4.19 -14.39 -4.71
N LYS A 218 -3.62 -15.15 -5.66
CA LYS A 218 -3.12 -16.51 -5.38
C LYS A 218 -1.97 -16.54 -4.37
N ALA A 219 -1.10 -15.52 -4.36
CA ALA A 219 0.00 -15.46 -3.41
C ALA A 219 -0.52 -15.33 -1.97
N PHE A 220 -1.58 -14.56 -1.72
CA PHE A 220 -2.27 -14.54 -0.42
C PHE A 220 -2.86 -15.91 -0.10
N LEU A 221 -3.66 -16.46 -1.00
CA LEU A 221 -4.35 -17.72 -0.80
C LEU A 221 -3.38 -18.86 -0.46
N TYR A 222 -2.27 -18.97 -1.19
CA TYR A 222 -1.27 -20.01 -0.94
C TYR A 222 -0.56 -19.83 0.40
N THR A 223 -0.25 -18.59 0.78
CA THR A 223 0.31 -18.28 2.10
C THR A 223 -0.63 -18.77 3.22
N GLU A 224 -1.93 -18.49 3.11
CA GLU A 224 -2.90 -18.87 4.14
C GLU A 224 -3.15 -20.38 4.19
N ILE A 225 -3.29 -21.05 3.03
CA ILE A 225 -3.55 -22.49 2.96
C ILE A 225 -2.35 -23.31 3.46
N ASP A 226 -1.13 -22.84 3.21
CA ASP A 226 0.11 -23.53 3.60
C ASP A 226 0.64 -23.03 4.96
N GLY A 227 -0.25 -22.96 5.95
CA GLY A 227 0.11 -22.67 7.33
C GLY A 227 0.79 -21.32 7.56
N MET A 228 0.44 -20.31 6.77
CA MET A 228 1.02 -18.95 6.81
C MET A 228 2.47 -18.89 6.31
N ASP A 229 2.86 -19.76 5.37
CA ASP A 229 4.16 -19.62 4.70
C ASP A 229 4.19 -18.36 3.81
N ILE A 230 4.75 -17.28 4.36
CA ILE A 230 4.90 -16.00 3.68
C ILE A 230 5.78 -16.09 2.42
N GLY A 231 6.49 -17.19 2.21
CA GLY A 231 7.36 -17.40 1.05
C GLY A 231 6.66 -17.24 -0.28
N TYR A 232 5.38 -17.63 -0.38
CA TYR A 232 4.58 -17.44 -1.60
C TYR A 232 4.38 -15.97 -1.93
N PHE A 233 4.03 -15.17 -0.93
CA PHE A 233 3.80 -13.73 -1.10
C PHE A 233 5.10 -12.98 -1.38
N VAL A 234 6.19 -13.34 -0.70
CA VAL A 234 7.53 -12.80 -0.93
C VAL A 234 8.00 -13.15 -2.35
N ALA A 235 7.89 -14.42 -2.76
CA ALA A 235 8.31 -14.85 -4.09
C ALA A 235 7.54 -14.16 -5.23
N TYR A 236 6.27 -13.86 -5.04
CA TYR A 236 5.48 -13.05 -5.96
C TYR A 236 6.04 -11.64 -6.06
N HIS A 237 6.22 -10.95 -4.94
CA HIS A 237 6.66 -9.55 -4.91
C HIS A 237 8.09 -9.35 -5.41
N LEU A 238 8.96 -10.33 -5.26
CA LEU A 238 10.33 -10.25 -5.82
C LEU A 238 10.36 -10.38 -7.36
N LYS A 239 9.25 -10.79 -7.99
CA LYS A 239 9.09 -10.86 -9.45
C LYS A 239 8.40 -9.64 -10.06
N VAL A 240 7.71 -8.85 -9.21
CA VAL A 240 7.02 -7.62 -9.56
C VAL A 240 7.97 -6.44 -9.54
#